data_40ab865635a504635433eeb861cace7c
#
_entry.id   40ab865635a504635433eeb861cace7c
#
_cell.length_a   1.000
_cell.length_b   1.000
_cell.length_c   1.000
_cell.angle_alpha   90.00
_cell.angle_beta   90.00
_cell.angle_gamma   90.00
#
_symmetry.space_group_name_H-M   'P 1'
#
loop_
_entity.id
_entity.type
_entity.pdbx_description
1 polymer ?
#
loop_
_entity_poly.entity_id
_entity_poly.type
_entity_poly.pdbx_seq_one_letter_code
_entity_poly.pdbx_strand_id
1 'polypeptide(L)'
;MKNVKSLMLILATSLLIAACGTTQTVPVTGRKHSLLVSDAQVLSLSKEEYSKYMKSAKLSSNAANTAMVQRVGRRLASAVEAYLRNNGAADEIKNFSWEFNLVADKNVNAFCMPGGKIVVYEGLLPVTQDEASLAIVLGHEIAHAVAKHSAEQMSKKIRQSYGTQIGSQILGAIAGQSVGDLAGAVAQQGFSFANLRYSRDNETEADHIGLIFAAMAGYNPQVAVPFWKRMAALSGNSNQSDMFSDHPSDAKRIAAIQQWMPTAMKYYEASDYASKSVPSVKLNPAKKKASHRRR
;
A
#
# COMPACT_ATOMS: atom_id res chain seq x y z
N MET A 1 -12.27 51.33 -17.02
CA MET A 1 -12.08 50.11 -17.83
C MET A 1 -10.73 49.35 -17.59
N LYS A 2 -9.60 50.08 -17.39
CA LYS A 2 -8.30 49.42 -17.11
C LYS A 2 -8.29 48.60 -15.80
N ASN A 3 -8.91 49.09 -14.73
CA ASN A 3 -8.92 48.44 -13.43
C ASN A 3 -9.77 47.14 -13.38
N VAL A 4 -10.82 47.04 -14.19
CA VAL A 4 -11.67 45.83 -14.29
C VAL A 4 -10.94 44.70 -15.00
N LYS A 5 -10.16 45.05 -16.07
CA LYS A 5 -9.34 44.05 -16.76
C LYS A 5 -8.23 43.52 -15.91
N SER A 6 -7.57 44.36 -15.07
CA SER A 6 -6.57 43.94 -14.12
C SER A 6 -7.15 43.06 -12.99
N LEU A 7 -8.35 43.42 -12.49
CA LEU A 7 -9.07 42.63 -11.49
C LEU A 7 -9.48 41.24 -12.01
N MET A 8 -9.98 41.20 -13.24
CA MET A 8 -10.29 39.91 -13.90
C MET A 8 -9.05 39.07 -14.17
N LEU A 9 -7.92 39.68 -14.53
CA LEU A 9 -6.66 38.94 -14.74
C LEU A 9 -6.11 38.37 -13.43
N ILE A 10 -6.19 39.10 -12.32
CA ILE A 10 -5.80 38.63 -10.99
C ILE A 10 -6.75 37.54 -10.49
N LEU A 11 -8.04 37.65 -10.73
CA LEU A 11 -9.04 36.63 -10.42
C LEU A 11 -8.81 35.35 -11.25
N ALA A 12 -8.51 35.48 -12.55
CA ALA A 12 -8.20 34.34 -13.41
C ALA A 12 -6.89 33.64 -13.03
N THR A 13 -5.85 34.39 -12.62
CA THR A 13 -4.59 33.79 -12.13
C THR A 13 -4.74 33.12 -10.76
N SER A 14 -5.55 33.66 -9.86
CA SER A 14 -5.83 33.01 -8.56
C SER A 14 -6.69 31.74 -8.73
N LEU A 15 -7.63 31.70 -9.67
CA LEU A 15 -8.38 30.48 -10.01
C LEU A 15 -7.47 29.38 -10.64
N LEU A 16 -6.47 29.75 -11.45
CA LEU A 16 -5.53 28.80 -12.04
C LEU A 16 -4.61 28.14 -11.00
N ILE A 17 -4.29 28.83 -9.90
CA ILE A 17 -3.46 28.26 -8.82
C ILE A 17 -4.28 27.26 -7.98
N ALA A 18 -5.58 27.51 -7.78
CA ALA A 18 -6.47 26.55 -7.10
C ALA A 18 -6.71 25.26 -7.90
N ALA A 19 -6.41 25.27 -9.20
CA ALA A 19 -6.63 24.15 -10.12
C ALA A 19 -5.52 23.06 -10.07
N CYS A 20 -4.43 23.26 -9.33
CA CYS A 20 -3.25 22.40 -9.38
C CYS A 20 -3.22 21.23 -8.37
N GLY A 21 -4.31 20.94 -7.64
CA GLY A 21 -4.31 19.90 -6.60
C GLY A 21 -3.42 20.26 -5.40
N THR A 22 -3.50 19.46 -4.34
CA THR A 22 -2.63 19.64 -3.17
C THR A 22 -1.30 18.94 -3.42
N THR A 23 -0.18 19.68 -3.35
CA THR A 23 1.16 19.07 -3.40
C THR A 23 1.53 18.56 -2.01
N GLN A 24 1.83 17.29 -1.90
CA GLN A 24 2.27 16.63 -0.67
C GLN A 24 3.65 16.01 -0.87
N THR A 25 4.34 15.75 0.23
CA THR A 25 5.66 15.12 0.23
C THR A 25 5.55 13.71 0.83
N VAL A 26 6.02 12.72 0.08
CA VAL A 26 6.04 11.32 0.54
C VAL A 26 7.07 11.17 1.66
N PRO A 27 6.69 10.61 2.81
CA PRO A 27 7.63 10.28 3.88
C PRO A 27 8.76 9.37 3.37
N VAL A 28 9.92 9.42 4.00
CA VAL A 28 11.15 8.65 3.68
C VAL A 28 11.84 9.13 2.40
N THR A 29 11.14 9.18 1.27
CA THR A 29 11.74 9.50 -0.04
C THR A 29 11.81 10.99 -0.33
N GLY A 30 10.94 11.80 0.28
CA GLY A 30 10.83 13.23 0.02
C GLY A 30 10.24 13.57 -1.35
N ARG A 31 9.77 12.57 -2.12
CA ARG A 31 9.13 12.78 -3.42
C ARG A 31 7.87 13.63 -3.27
N LYS A 32 7.69 14.59 -4.17
CA LYS A 32 6.47 15.40 -4.23
C LYS A 32 5.47 14.80 -5.21
N HIS A 33 4.20 14.79 -4.82
CA HIS A 33 3.09 14.39 -5.67
C HIS A 33 1.92 15.35 -5.56
N SER A 34 1.11 15.44 -6.60
CA SER A 34 -0.07 16.30 -6.64
C SER A 34 -1.34 15.45 -6.61
N LEU A 35 -2.18 15.68 -5.59
CA LEU A 35 -3.43 14.95 -5.36
C LEU A 35 -4.64 15.83 -5.68
N LEU A 36 -5.60 15.28 -6.42
CA LEU A 36 -6.89 15.91 -6.72
C LEU A 36 -7.97 15.54 -5.69
N VAL A 37 -7.72 14.52 -4.89
CA VAL A 37 -8.65 14.01 -3.87
C VAL A 37 -8.09 14.28 -2.49
N SER A 38 -8.96 14.60 -1.54
CA SER A 38 -8.59 14.78 -0.14
C SER A 38 -8.44 13.44 0.58
N ASP A 39 -7.68 13.42 1.68
CA ASP A 39 -7.56 12.24 2.55
C ASP A 39 -8.95 11.79 3.04
N ALA A 40 -9.82 12.71 3.44
CA ALA A 40 -11.16 12.40 3.90
C ALA A 40 -11.99 11.65 2.83
N GLN A 41 -11.93 12.08 1.56
CA GLN A 41 -12.60 11.40 0.46
C GLN A 41 -12.06 9.99 0.25
N VAL A 42 -10.73 9.86 0.17
CA VAL A 42 -10.07 8.55 -0.04
C VAL A 42 -10.36 7.59 1.10
N LEU A 43 -10.27 8.05 2.35
CA LEU A 43 -10.54 7.22 3.53
C LEU A 43 -12.00 6.77 3.62
N SER A 44 -12.95 7.64 3.26
CA SER A 44 -14.36 7.27 3.22
C SER A 44 -14.66 6.19 2.18
N LEU A 45 -14.12 6.36 0.95
CA LEU A 45 -14.25 5.36 -0.13
C LEU A 45 -13.60 4.04 0.24
N SER A 46 -12.39 4.10 0.81
CA SER A 46 -11.67 2.92 1.27
C SER A 46 -12.44 2.15 2.35
N LYS A 47 -13.00 2.87 3.33
CA LYS A 47 -13.80 2.26 4.40
C LYS A 47 -15.05 1.55 3.84
N GLU A 48 -15.71 2.13 2.86
CA GLU A 48 -16.87 1.53 2.22
C GLU A 48 -16.49 0.25 1.46
N GLU A 49 -15.45 0.32 0.60
CA GLU A 49 -14.96 -0.83 -0.17
C GLU A 49 -14.47 -1.95 0.75
N TYR A 50 -13.68 -1.61 1.77
CA TYR A 50 -13.21 -2.58 2.77
C TYR A 50 -14.37 -3.25 3.50
N SER A 51 -15.39 -2.50 3.90
CA SER A 51 -16.58 -3.07 4.54
C SER A 51 -17.33 -4.04 3.63
N LYS A 52 -17.48 -3.70 2.33
CA LYS A 52 -18.08 -4.59 1.32
C LYS A 52 -17.23 -5.85 1.13
N TYR A 53 -15.92 -5.70 1.01
CA TYR A 53 -14.98 -6.81 0.88
C TYR A 53 -15.08 -7.77 2.06
N MET A 54 -15.00 -7.26 3.30
CA MET A 54 -15.02 -8.09 4.51
C MET A 54 -16.34 -8.83 4.74
N LYS A 55 -17.47 -8.33 4.21
CA LYS A 55 -18.75 -9.06 4.26
C LYS A 55 -18.76 -10.33 3.40
N SER A 56 -17.97 -10.35 2.33
CA SER A 56 -17.87 -11.49 1.41
C SER A 56 -16.64 -12.37 1.69
N ALA A 57 -15.62 -11.83 2.32
CA ALA A 57 -14.38 -12.54 2.60
C ALA A 57 -14.57 -13.58 3.71
N LYS A 58 -14.02 -14.77 3.50
CA LYS A 58 -13.98 -15.82 4.51
C LYS A 58 -12.70 -15.66 5.34
N LEU A 59 -12.82 -15.30 6.60
CA LEU A 59 -11.69 -15.24 7.51
C LEU A 59 -11.05 -16.64 7.68
N SER A 60 -9.74 -16.66 7.85
CA SER A 60 -9.00 -17.88 8.15
C SER A 60 -9.43 -18.46 9.49
N SER A 61 -9.60 -19.77 9.53
CA SER A 61 -9.80 -20.54 10.76
C SER A 61 -8.47 -20.93 11.44
N ASN A 62 -7.33 -20.61 10.83
CA ASN A 62 -6.01 -20.90 11.40
C ASN A 62 -5.61 -19.79 12.39
N ALA A 63 -5.90 -20.03 13.68
CA ALA A 63 -5.63 -19.06 14.74
C ALA A 63 -4.14 -18.71 14.87
N ALA A 64 -3.23 -19.66 14.66
CA ALA A 64 -1.79 -19.42 14.75
C ALA A 64 -1.30 -18.49 13.64
N ASN A 65 -1.72 -18.73 12.39
CA ASN A 65 -1.37 -17.88 11.25
C ASN A 65 -2.02 -16.49 11.38
N THR A 66 -3.26 -16.42 11.84
CA THR A 66 -3.95 -15.14 12.10
C THR A 66 -3.20 -14.33 13.15
N ALA A 67 -2.82 -14.95 14.27
CA ALA A 67 -2.03 -14.29 15.33
C ALA A 67 -0.66 -13.80 14.82
N MET A 68 -0.01 -14.56 13.93
CA MET A 68 1.24 -14.17 13.29
C MET A 68 1.06 -12.93 12.41
N VAL A 69 0.07 -12.92 11.50
CA VAL A 69 -0.23 -11.77 10.65
C VAL A 69 -0.52 -10.51 11.47
N GLN A 70 -1.33 -10.64 12.51
CA GLN A 70 -1.65 -9.54 13.43
C GLN A 70 -0.44 -9.05 14.22
N ARG A 71 0.45 -9.93 14.65
CA ARG A 71 1.68 -9.56 15.37
C ARG A 71 2.62 -8.79 14.46
N VAL A 72 2.90 -9.32 13.27
CA VAL A 72 3.77 -8.67 12.28
C VAL A 72 3.20 -7.30 11.90
N GLY A 73 1.90 -7.24 11.59
CA GLY A 73 1.23 -6.00 11.22
C GLY A 73 1.29 -4.94 12.31
N ARG A 74 0.97 -5.29 13.56
CA ARG A 74 1.05 -4.33 14.69
C ARG A 74 2.46 -3.80 14.93
N ARG A 75 3.49 -4.64 14.79
CA ARG A 75 4.88 -4.18 14.92
C ARG A 75 5.25 -3.18 13.82
N LEU A 76 4.86 -3.46 12.57
CA LEU A 76 5.04 -2.52 11.46
C LEU A 76 4.28 -1.22 11.69
N ALA A 77 3.01 -1.27 12.08
CA ALA A 77 2.22 -0.07 12.40
C ALA A 77 2.90 0.79 13.47
N SER A 78 3.39 0.19 14.55
CA SER A 78 4.11 0.90 15.61
C SER A 78 5.39 1.58 15.08
N ALA A 79 6.15 0.90 14.21
CA ALA A 79 7.36 1.46 13.60
C ALA A 79 7.04 2.63 12.67
N VAL A 80 5.97 2.50 11.86
CA VAL A 80 5.46 3.57 10.97
C VAL A 80 5.05 4.78 11.76
N GLU A 81 4.23 4.61 12.81
CA GLU A 81 3.79 5.73 13.64
C GLU A 81 4.95 6.42 14.36
N ALA A 82 5.93 5.65 14.86
CA ALA A 82 7.13 6.20 15.44
C ALA A 82 7.93 7.02 14.40
N TYR A 83 8.08 6.49 13.19
CA TYR A 83 8.72 7.20 12.09
C TYR A 83 8.02 8.54 11.79
N LEU A 84 6.70 8.50 11.61
CA LEU A 84 5.91 9.70 11.29
C LEU A 84 6.01 10.76 12.40
N ARG A 85 5.94 10.37 13.68
CA ARG A 85 6.14 11.31 14.82
C ARG A 85 7.51 11.97 14.79
N ASN A 86 8.55 11.19 14.55
CA ASN A 86 9.93 11.68 14.62
C ASN A 86 10.35 12.52 13.40
N ASN A 87 9.58 12.46 12.31
CA ASN A 87 9.90 13.16 11.06
C ASN A 87 8.88 14.26 10.71
N GLY A 88 8.15 14.80 11.70
CA GLY A 88 7.27 15.95 11.51
C GLY A 88 5.97 15.67 10.77
N ALA A 89 5.59 14.38 10.63
CA ALA A 89 4.37 13.92 9.98
C ALA A 89 3.36 13.30 10.97
N ALA A 90 3.39 13.69 12.24
CA ALA A 90 2.53 13.17 13.29
C ALA A 90 1.03 13.29 12.96
N ASP A 91 0.64 14.36 12.25
CA ASP A 91 -0.75 14.57 11.82
C ASP A 91 -1.27 13.50 10.87
N GLU A 92 -0.39 12.81 10.13
CA GLU A 92 -0.79 11.73 9.24
C GLU A 92 -1.26 10.50 10.01
N ILE A 93 -0.86 10.32 11.27
CA ILE A 93 -1.21 9.16 12.10
C ILE A 93 -2.73 9.05 12.29
N LYS A 94 -3.44 10.17 12.38
CA LYS A 94 -4.90 10.21 12.51
C LYS A 94 -5.65 9.57 11.33
N ASN A 95 -4.98 9.46 10.19
CA ASN A 95 -5.52 8.85 8.98
C ASN A 95 -5.48 7.32 9.03
N PHE A 96 -4.80 6.72 10.01
CA PHE A 96 -4.69 5.27 10.14
C PHE A 96 -5.55 4.71 11.27
N SER A 97 -6.30 3.67 10.92
CA SER A 97 -7.04 2.81 11.85
C SER A 97 -6.71 1.37 11.48
N TRP A 98 -5.57 0.89 11.96
CA TRP A 98 -4.93 -0.34 11.56
C TRP A 98 -5.79 -1.58 11.81
N GLU A 99 -5.98 -2.38 10.78
CA GLU A 99 -6.61 -3.69 10.84
C GLU A 99 -5.81 -4.69 10.01
N PHE A 100 -5.61 -5.89 10.57
CA PHE A 100 -4.82 -6.95 9.95
C PHE A 100 -5.65 -8.22 9.94
N ASN A 101 -6.07 -8.66 8.75
CA ASN A 101 -6.91 -9.81 8.56
C ASN A 101 -6.25 -10.85 7.67
N LEU A 102 -6.37 -12.12 8.07
CA LEU A 102 -6.01 -13.26 7.25
C LEU A 102 -7.28 -13.89 6.70
N VAL A 103 -7.38 -14.01 5.38
CA VAL A 103 -8.53 -14.61 4.69
C VAL A 103 -8.17 -15.98 4.13
N ALA A 104 -9.16 -16.88 4.12
CA ALA A 104 -9.05 -18.24 3.63
C ALA A 104 -9.11 -18.28 2.08
N ASP A 105 -8.16 -17.63 1.45
CA ASP A 105 -7.98 -17.61 0.01
C ASP A 105 -6.65 -18.27 -0.36
N LYS A 106 -6.63 -19.09 -1.43
CA LYS A 106 -5.45 -19.84 -1.90
C LYS A 106 -4.56 -19.03 -2.83
N ASN A 107 -5.05 -17.89 -3.31
CA ASN A 107 -4.25 -16.99 -4.14
C ASN A 107 -3.08 -16.43 -3.34
N VAL A 108 -1.99 -16.16 -4.03
CA VAL A 108 -0.83 -15.50 -3.42
C VAL A 108 -1.05 -14.00 -3.50
N ASN A 109 -1.63 -13.41 -2.45
CA ASN A 109 -1.92 -11.98 -2.44
C ASN A 109 -1.90 -11.39 -1.02
N ALA A 110 -1.65 -10.08 -0.97
CA ALA A 110 -1.93 -9.19 0.14
C ALA A 110 -2.18 -7.79 -0.41
N PHE A 111 -2.92 -6.97 0.32
CA PHE A 111 -3.11 -5.57 -0.03
C PHE A 111 -3.36 -4.72 1.20
N CYS A 112 -3.05 -3.42 1.08
CA CYS A 112 -3.39 -2.42 2.09
C CYS A 112 -4.25 -1.32 1.46
N MET A 113 -5.50 -1.23 1.87
CA MET A 113 -6.34 -0.10 1.50
C MET A 113 -5.99 1.14 2.34
N PRO A 114 -6.21 2.36 1.81
CA PRO A 114 -6.05 3.59 2.58
C PRO A 114 -6.69 3.53 3.96
N GLY A 115 -6.03 4.10 4.96
CA GLY A 115 -6.46 3.99 6.35
C GLY A 115 -5.89 2.80 7.11
N GLY A 116 -4.99 2.01 6.48
CA GLY A 116 -4.32 0.90 7.15
C GLY A 116 -5.17 -0.36 7.29
N LYS A 117 -6.01 -0.65 6.32
CA LYS A 117 -6.85 -1.86 6.25
C LYS A 117 -6.12 -2.93 5.45
N ILE A 118 -5.43 -3.83 6.14
CA ILE A 118 -4.57 -4.85 5.54
C ILE A 118 -5.28 -6.19 5.51
N VAL A 119 -5.25 -6.83 4.33
CA VAL A 119 -5.73 -8.18 4.11
C VAL A 119 -4.59 -9.03 3.57
N VAL A 120 -4.40 -10.20 4.15
CA VAL A 120 -3.43 -11.22 3.73
C VAL A 120 -4.19 -12.47 3.34
N TYR A 121 -3.83 -13.08 2.23
CA TYR A 121 -4.40 -14.35 1.80
C TYR A 121 -3.56 -15.51 2.33
N GLU A 122 -4.22 -16.59 2.76
CA GLU A 122 -3.52 -17.79 3.25
C GLU A 122 -2.50 -18.33 2.25
N GLY A 123 -2.79 -18.19 0.93
CA GLY A 123 -1.90 -18.64 -0.14
C GLY A 123 -0.55 -17.92 -0.19
N LEU A 124 -0.42 -16.74 0.42
CA LEU A 124 0.85 -16.01 0.51
C LEU A 124 1.80 -16.64 1.54
N LEU A 125 1.29 -17.23 2.61
CA LEU A 125 2.11 -17.70 3.73
C LEU A 125 3.13 -18.78 3.36
N PRO A 126 2.83 -19.77 2.50
CA PRO A 126 3.83 -20.73 2.03
C PRO A 126 4.97 -20.10 1.22
N VAL A 127 4.75 -18.91 0.63
CA VAL A 127 5.74 -18.19 -0.16
C VAL A 127 6.64 -17.34 0.73
N THR A 128 6.05 -16.68 1.73
CA THR A 128 6.82 -15.89 2.72
C THR A 128 7.67 -16.80 3.60
N GLN A 129 7.15 -17.95 4.03
CA GLN A 129 7.81 -18.98 4.84
C GLN A 129 8.15 -18.59 6.28
N ASP A 130 8.32 -17.31 6.57
CA ASP A 130 8.65 -16.77 7.88
C ASP A 130 8.08 -15.37 8.14
N GLU A 131 8.13 -14.91 9.39
CA GLU A 131 7.63 -13.59 9.78
C GLU A 131 8.42 -12.44 9.14
N ALA A 132 9.71 -12.59 8.94
CA ALA A 132 10.54 -11.52 8.38
C ALA A 132 10.21 -11.30 6.90
N SER A 133 10.04 -12.37 6.12
CA SER A 133 9.56 -12.27 4.74
C SER A 133 8.13 -11.74 4.65
N LEU A 134 7.25 -12.13 5.59
CA LEU A 134 5.91 -11.55 5.67
C LEU A 134 5.97 -10.05 5.99
N ALA A 135 6.89 -9.63 6.86
CA ALA A 135 7.08 -8.21 7.19
C ALA A 135 7.59 -7.39 5.99
N ILE A 136 8.38 -7.98 5.09
CA ILE A 136 8.79 -7.33 3.84
C ILE A 136 7.55 -7.05 2.98
N VAL A 137 6.64 -8.04 2.82
CA VAL A 137 5.40 -7.84 2.05
C VAL A 137 4.49 -6.82 2.71
N LEU A 138 4.19 -6.97 4.00
CA LEU A 138 3.30 -6.05 4.69
C LEU A 138 3.89 -4.64 4.80
N GLY A 139 5.22 -4.53 4.93
CA GLY A 139 5.93 -3.25 4.86
C GLY A 139 5.72 -2.55 3.52
N HIS A 140 5.83 -3.30 2.41
CA HIS A 140 5.56 -2.81 1.06
C HIS A 140 4.09 -2.34 0.92
N GLU A 141 3.12 -3.14 1.37
CA GLU A 141 1.70 -2.77 1.33
C GLU A 141 1.40 -1.51 2.18
N ILE A 142 1.95 -1.45 3.38
CA ILE A 142 1.82 -0.28 4.25
C ILE A 142 2.48 0.95 3.62
N ALA A 143 3.60 0.79 2.92
CA ALA A 143 4.28 1.88 2.22
C ALA A 143 3.40 2.50 1.14
N HIS A 144 2.61 1.71 0.38
CA HIS A 144 1.62 2.24 -0.55
C HIS A 144 0.60 3.14 0.14
N ALA A 145 0.13 2.77 1.33
CA ALA A 145 -0.83 3.58 2.09
C ALA A 145 -0.18 4.86 2.65
N VAL A 146 1.03 4.77 3.20
CA VAL A 146 1.78 5.90 3.77
C VAL A 146 2.19 6.90 2.68
N ALA A 147 2.62 6.41 1.51
CA ALA A 147 2.96 7.23 0.35
C ALA A 147 1.74 7.73 -0.43
N LYS A 148 0.52 7.37 -0.02
CA LYS A 148 -0.76 7.75 -0.64
C LYS A 148 -0.83 7.38 -2.13
N HIS A 149 -0.22 6.27 -2.53
CA HIS A 149 -0.17 5.83 -3.93
C HIS A 149 -1.58 5.60 -4.51
N SER A 150 -2.54 5.15 -3.69
CA SER A 150 -3.93 4.99 -4.11
C SER A 150 -4.58 6.33 -4.48
N ALA A 151 -4.36 7.38 -3.68
CA ALA A 151 -4.84 8.74 -3.96
C ALA A 151 -4.17 9.32 -5.22
N GLU A 152 -2.89 9.03 -5.42
CA GLU A 152 -2.14 9.43 -6.62
C GLU A 152 -2.70 8.75 -7.87
N GLN A 153 -2.95 7.45 -7.84
CA GLN A 153 -3.55 6.71 -8.95
C GLN A 153 -4.99 7.14 -9.22
N MET A 154 -5.78 7.40 -8.19
CA MET A 154 -7.12 7.96 -8.33
C MET A 154 -7.06 9.32 -9.02
N SER A 155 -6.18 10.21 -8.57
CA SER A 155 -5.97 11.53 -9.16
C SER A 155 -5.51 11.44 -10.62
N LYS A 156 -4.66 10.45 -10.95
CA LYS A 156 -4.22 10.18 -12.33
C LYS A 156 -5.40 9.73 -13.21
N LYS A 157 -6.22 8.80 -12.74
CA LYS A 157 -7.42 8.34 -13.46
C LYS A 157 -8.41 9.47 -13.68
N ILE A 158 -8.65 10.31 -12.68
CA ILE A 158 -9.49 11.50 -12.80
C ILE A 158 -8.94 12.43 -13.88
N ARG A 159 -7.63 12.74 -13.87
CA ARG A 159 -7.01 13.57 -14.92
C ARG A 159 -7.17 12.95 -16.33
N GLN A 160 -7.01 11.64 -16.45
CA GLN A 160 -7.16 10.95 -17.75
C GLN A 160 -8.59 10.98 -18.26
N SER A 161 -9.59 10.82 -17.39
CA SER A 161 -11.00 10.80 -17.79
C SER A 161 -11.55 12.17 -18.15
N TYR A 162 -11.07 13.19 -17.49
CA TYR A 162 -11.57 14.56 -17.65
C TYR A 162 -10.58 15.48 -18.36
N GLY A 163 -9.31 15.11 -18.50
CA GLY A 163 -8.25 15.94 -19.06
C GLY A 163 -8.41 16.29 -20.54
N THR A 164 -9.34 15.66 -21.26
CA THR A 164 -9.69 16.01 -22.64
C THR A 164 -10.84 17.02 -22.72
N GLN A 165 -11.51 17.30 -21.60
CA GLN A 165 -12.61 18.27 -21.53
C GLN A 165 -12.36 19.29 -20.41
N ILE A 166 -11.65 20.36 -20.75
CA ILE A 166 -11.61 21.65 -20.01
C ILE A 166 -11.15 21.56 -18.53
N GLY A 167 -9.86 21.72 -18.32
CA GLY A 167 -9.16 21.50 -17.03
C GLY A 167 -9.58 22.35 -15.81
N SER A 168 -10.34 23.42 -15.92
CA SER A 168 -10.66 24.29 -14.77
C SER A 168 -12.06 24.09 -14.17
N GLN A 169 -13.06 23.73 -14.98
CA GLN A 169 -14.41 23.52 -14.47
C GLN A 169 -14.54 22.22 -13.65
N ILE A 170 -13.71 21.23 -13.96
CA ILE A 170 -13.77 19.91 -13.34
C ILE A 170 -13.13 19.91 -11.95
N LEU A 171 -12.07 20.69 -11.75
CA LEU A 171 -11.42 20.79 -10.44
C LEU A 171 -12.32 21.45 -9.39
N GLY A 172 -13.11 22.44 -9.78
CA GLY A 172 -14.16 23.01 -8.95
C GLY A 172 -15.28 22.00 -8.65
N ALA A 173 -15.66 21.20 -9.65
CA ALA A 173 -16.68 20.16 -9.48
C ALA A 173 -16.19 19.03 -8.56
N ILE A 174 -14.95 18.55 -8.71
CA ILE A 174 -14.39 17.48 -7.86
C ILE A 174 -14.20 17.94 -6.41
N ALA A 175 -13.76 19.17 -6.19
CA ALA A 175 -13.60 19.74 -4.86
C ALA A 175 -14.94 19.90 -4.12
N GLY A 176 -16.03 20.07 -4.85
CA GLY A 176 -17.39 20.19 -4.33
C GLY A 176 -18.22 18.91 -4.37
N GLN A 177 -17.73 17.83 -4.97
CA GLN A 177 -18.49 16.59 -5.09
C GLN A 177 -18.61 15.87 -3.75
N SER A 178 -19.78 15.31 -3.51
CA SER A 178 -19.97 14.36 -2.40
C SER A 178 -19.09 13.14 -2.61
N VAL A 179 -18.73 12.47 -1.49
CA VAL A 179 -17.98 11.20 -1.53
C VAL A 179 -18.70 10.17 -2.40
N GLY A 180 -20.05 10.18 -2.41
CA GLY A 180 -20.86 9.27 -3.22
C GLY A 180 -20.72 9.51 -4.73
N ASP A 181 -20.69 10.76 -5.17
CA ASP A 181 -20.55 11.09 -6.60
C ASP A 181 -19.14 10.69 -7.08
N LEU A 182 -18.12 10.93 -6.27
CA LEU A 182 -16.75 10.54 -6.57
C LEU A 182 -16.61 9.00 -6.61
N ALA A 183 -17.28 8.29 -5.68
CA ALA A 183 -17.34 6.83 -5.67
C ALA A 183 -17.93 6.28 -6.97
N GLY A 184 -19.06 6.85 -7.42
CA GLY A 184 -19.69 6.48 -8.69
C GLY A 184 -18.76 6.69 -9.88
N ALA A 185 -18.12 7.86 -9.95
CA ALA A 185 -17.23 8.22 -11.06
C ALA A 185 -16.01 7.31 -11.16
N VAL A 186 -15.38 6.95 -10.05
CA VAL A 186 -14.19 6.08 -10.06
C VAL A 186 -14.55 4.60 -10.22
N ALA A 187 -15.70 4.16 -9.67
CA ALA A 187 -16.19 2.79 -9.82
C ALA A 187 -16.56 2.47 -11.28
N GLN A 188 -17.17 3.42 -12.01
CA GLN A 188 -17.45 3.26 -13.44
C GLN A 188 -16.20 3.04 -14.29
N GLN A 189 -15.03 3.42 -13.78
CA GLN A 189 -13.74 3.23 -14.44
C GLN A 189 -13.00 1.96 -13.96
N GLY A 190 -13.69 1.07 -13.22
CA GLY A 190 -13.09 -0.14 -12.68
C GLY A 190 -12.02 0.12 -11.62
N PHE A 191 -12.11 1.24 -10.89
CA PHE A 191 -11.20 1.51 -9.78
C PHE A 191 -11.60 0.68 -8.57
N SER A 192 -10.64 -0.05 -7.99
CA SER A 192 -10.77 -0.76 -6.73
C SER A 192 -9.46 -0.67 -5.97
N PHE A 193 -9.54 -0.39 -4.68
CA PHE A 193 -8.35 -0.34 -3.82
C PHE A 193 -7.72 -1.72 -3.59
N ALA A 194 -8.54 -2.79 -3.64
CA ALA A 194 -8.06 -4.16 -3.45
C ALA A 194 -7.24 -4.70 -4.63
N ASN A 195 -7.52 -4.20 -5.86
CA ASN A 195 -6.90 -4.68 -7.10
C ASN A 195 -6.22 -3.53 -7.86
N LEU A 196 -5.64 -2.59 -7.12
CA LEU A 196 -5.05 -1.39 -7.71
C LEU A 196 -3.64 -1.66 -8.19
N ARG A 197 -3.44 -1.50 -9.50
CA ARG A 197 -2.09 -1.55 -10.10
C ARG A 197 -1.40 -0.21 -9.99
N TYR A 198 -0.18 -0.25 -9.50
CA TYR A 198 0.65 0.91 -9.31
C TYR A 198 1.64 1.11 -10.47
N SER A 199 2.19 2.31 -10.60
CA SER A 199 3.29 2.55 -11.53
C SER A 199 4.57 1.89 -11.03
N ARG A 200 5.52 1.63 -11.94
CA ARG A 200 6.84 1.09 -11.54
C ARG A 200 7.58 1.97 -10.54
N ASP A 201 7.39 3.28 -10.63
CA ASP A 201 8.00 4.24 -9.69
C ASP A 201 7.35 4.11 -8.30
N ASN A 202 6.02 3.95 -8.23
CA ASN A 202 5.33 3.69 -6.97
C ASN A 202 5.76 2.37 -6.34
N GLU A 203 5.95 1.31 -7.16
CA GLU A 203 6.45 0.02 -6.69
C GLU A 203 7.87 0.14 -6.11
N THR A 204 8.75 0.82 -6.83
CA THR A 204 10.13 1.08 -6.39
C THR A 204 10.15 1.89 -5.09
N GLU A 205 9.29 2.89 -4.98
CA GLU A 205 9.14 3.70 -3.77
C GLU A 205 8.58 2.88 -2.60
N ALA A 206 7.58 2.04 -2.85
CA ALA A 206 7.00 1.15 -1.83
C ALA A 206 8.02 0.12 -1.33
N ASP A 207 8.87 -0.43 -2.20
CA ASP A 207 9.97 -1.31 -1.79
C ASP A 207 10.96 -0.61 -0.87
N HIS A 208 11.37 0.62 -1.24
CA HIS A 208 12.32 1.38 -0.44
C HIS A 208 11.75 1.70 0.95
N ILE A 209 10.56 2.27 1.00
CA ILE A 209 9.88 2.65 2.24
C ILE A 209 9.59 1.40 3.08
N GLY A 210 9.04 0.35 2.46
CA GLY A 210 8.66 -0.89 3.14
C GLY A 210 9.86 -1.64 3.72
N LEU A 211 11.00 -1.64 3.04
CA LEU A 211 12.24 -2.21 3.55
C LEU A 211 12.71 -1.50 4.83
N ILE A 212 12.63 -0.16 4.85
CA ILE A 212 12.96 0.66 6.02
C ILE A 212 11.99 0.36 7.17
N PHE A 213 10.68 0.31 6.93
CA PHE A 213 9.69 0.04 7.95
C PHE A 213 9.83 -1.37 8.54
N ALA A 214 10.11 -2.39 7.70
CA ALA A 214 10.39 -3.74 8.18
C ALA A 214 11.61 -3.78 9.09
N ALA A 215 12.69 -3.08 8.71
CA ALA A 215 13.91 -2.96 9.49
C ALA A 215 13.66 -2.25 10.84
N MET A 216 12.95 -1.13 10.84
CA MET A 216 12.57 -0.40 12.06
C MET A 216 11.69 -1.23 12.99
N ALA A 217 10.82 -2.07 12.42
CA ALA A 217 10.01 -3.02 13.18
C ALA A 217 10.84 -4.22 13.72
N GLY A 218 12.16 -4.25 13.49
CA GLY A 218 13.09 -5.27 13.95
C GLY A 218 13.01 -6.58 13.17
N TYR A 219 12.58 -6.53 11.93
CA TYR A 219 12.68 -7.67 11.00
C TYR A 219 13.92 -7.51 10.14
N ASN A 220 14.72 -8.58 10.05
CA ASN A 220 15.96 -8.55 9.28
C ASN A 220 15.68 -8.27 7.80
N PRO A 221 16.09 -7.11 7.25
CA PRO A 221 15.79 -6.75 5.87
C PRO A 221 16.52 -7.63 4.83
N GLN A 222 17.56 -8.36 5.21
CA GLN A 222 18.33 -9.23 4.32
C GLN A 222 17.47 -10.35 3.70
N VAL A 223 16.34 -10.72 4.34
CA VAL A 223 15.40 -11.71 3.79
C VAL A 223 14.67 -11.22 2.54
N ALA A 224 14.67 -9.90 2.26
CA ALA A 224 13.96 -9.33 1.12
C ALA A 224 14.47 -9.89 -0.22
N VAL A 225 15.79 -9.96 -0.41
CA VAL A 225 16.38 -10.48 -1.66
C VAL A 225 16.00 -11.94 -1.92
N PRO A 226 16.22 -12.90 -1.01
CA PRO A 226 15.79 -14.28 -1.24
C PRO A 226 14.27 -14.42 -1.36
N PHE A 227 13.47 -13.61 -0.65
CA PHE A 227 12.02 -13.58 -0.80
C PHE A 227 11.60 -13.18 -2.23
N TRP A 228 12.09 -12.05 -2.74
CA TRP A 228 11.73 -11.60 -4.09
C TRP A 228 12.25 -12.53 -5.19
N LYS A 229 13.38 -13.23 -4.96
CA LYS A 229 13.82 -14.30 -5.88
C LYS A 229 12.84 -15.48 -5.90
N ARG A 230 12.28 -15.89 -4.75
CA ARG A 230 11.22 -16.92 -4.70
C ARG A 230 9.96 -16.46 -5.42
N MET A 231 9.55 -15.21 -5.20
CA MET A 231 8.42 -14.61 -5.89
C MET A 231 8.61 -14.63 -7.41
N ALA A 232 9.78 -14.18 -7.90
CA ALA A 232 10.10 -14.18 -9.33
C ALA A 232 10.05 -15.60 -9.96
N ALA A 233 10.52 -16.60 -9.24
CA ALA A 233 10.49 -18.02 -9.71
C ALA A 233 9.06 -18.56 -9.83
N LEU A 234 8.11 -18.05 -9.04
CA LEU A 234 6.70 -18.46 -9.11
C LEU A 234 5.94 -17.74 -10.23
N SER A 235 6.34 -16.53 -10.62
CA SER A 235 5.66 -15.72 -11.65
C SER A 235 5.70 -16.36 -13.04
N GLY A 236 6.67 -17.23 -13.31
CA GLY A 236 6.77 -18.01 -14.57
C GLY A 236 5.67 -19.07 -14.77
N ASN A 237 4.93 -19.43 -13.70
CA ASN A 237 3.82 -20.38 -13.73
C ASN A 237 2.47 -19.64 -13.65
N SER A 238 2.15 -18.88 -14.64
CA SER A 238 1.25 -17.73 -14.76
C SER A 238 -0.25 -17.88 -14.43
N ASN A 239 -0.69 -18.91 -13.73
CA ASN A 239 -2.11 -19.09 -13.43
C ASN A 239 -2.49 -18.88 -11.95
N GLN A 240 -1.66 -18.33 -11.09
CA GLN A 240 -1.90 -18.45 -9.65
C GLN A 240 -1.78 -17.22 -8.77
N SER A 241 -1.47 -15.99 -9.26
CA SER A 241 -1.48 -14.90 -8.30
C SER A 241 -1.69 -13.51 -8.86
N ASP A 242 -2.63 -12.80 -8.27
CA ASP A 242 -2.88 -11.38 -8.52
C ASP A 242 -1.66 -10.52 -8.14
N MET A 243 -0.91 -10.91 -7.08
CA MET A 243 0.26 -10.18 -6.60
C MET A 243 1.38 -10.04 -7.65
N PHE A 244 1.56 -11.03 -8.53
CA PHE A 244 2.58 -10.93 -9.60
C PHE A 244 2.17 -10.00 -10.72
N SER A 245 0.85 -9.87 -10.96
CA SER A 245 0.31 -8.96 -11.96
C SER A 245 0.26 -7.52 -11.46
N ASP A 246 0.02 -7.34 -10.17
CA ASP A 246 -0.16 -6.04 -9.55
C ASP A 246 1.18 -5.44 -9.06
N HIS A 247 2.11 -6.31 -8.63
CA HIS A 247 3.47 -5.97 -8.13
C HIS A 247 4.55 -6.77 -8.86
N PRO A 248 4.91 -6.42 -10.11
CA PRO A 248 5.88 -7.19 -10.89
C PRO A 248 7.24 -7.31 -10.19
N SER A 249 7.74 -8.54 -10.08
CA SER A 249 9.06 -8.85 -9.52
C SER A 249 10.05 -9.03 -10.66
N ASP A 250 10.99 -8.08 -10.80
CA ASP A 250 12.04 -8.14 -11.81
C ASP A 250 13.46 -8.00 -11.22
N ALA A 251 14.47 -8.23 -12.06
CA ALA A 251 15.86 -8.11 -11.63
C ALA A 251 16.22 -6.69 -11.16
N LYS A 252 15.54 -5.66 -11.69
CA LYS A 252 15.78 -4.26 -11.30
C LYS A 252 15.30 -4.01 -9.88
N ARG A 253 14.14 -4.59 -9.50
CA ARG A 253 13.62 -4.52 -8.13
C ARG A 253 14.62 -5.11 -7.13
N ILE A 254 15.14 -6.31 -7.42
CA ILE A 254 16.14 -6.99 -6.58
C ILE A 254 17.41 -6.16 -6.45
N ALA A 255 17.91 -5.60 -7.56
CA ALA A 255 19.10 -4.76 -7.56
C ALA A 255 18.89 -3.46 -6.73
N ALA A 256 17.74 -2.82 -6.84
CA ALA A 256 17.40 -1.64 -6.05
C ALA A 256 17.33 -1.95 -4.54
N ILE A 257 16.70 -3.06 -4.15
CA ILE A 257 16.66 -3.53 -2.75
C ILE A 257 18.10 -3.74 -2.21
N GLN A 258 19.00 -4.33 -3.02
CA GLN A 258 20.39 -4.51 -2.62
C GLN A 258 21.11 -3.18 -2.39
N GLN A 259 20.81 -2.13 -3.18
CA GLN A 259 21.38 -0.80 -2.99
C GLN A 259 20.93 -0.13 -1.69
N TRP A 260 19.67 -0.34 -1.26
CA TRP A 260 19.14 0.23 -0.01
C TRP A 260 19.49 -0.60 1.23
N MET A 261 19.98 -1.82 1.06
CA MET A 261 20.28 -2.72 2.16
C MET A 261 21.18 -2.13 3.24
N PRO A 262 22.30 -1.40 2.92
CA PRO A 262 23.14 -0.81 3.97
C PRO A 262 22.37 0.21 4.82
N THR A 263 21.44 0.95 4.23
CA THR A 263 20.61 1.91 4.97
C THR A 263 19.58 1.17 5.83
N ALA A 264 18.91 0.16 5.28
CA ALA A 264 17.94 -0.65 6.02
C ALA A 264 18.59 -1.35 7.22
N MET A 265 19.80 -1.88 7.06
CA MET A 265 20.54 -2.51 8.16
C MET A 265 20.81 -1.56 9.33
N LYS A 266 21.10 -0.26 9.07
CA LYS A 266 21.26 0.74 10.14
C LYS A 266 19.97 0.89 10.98
N TYR A 267 18.80 0.92 10.32
CA TYR A 267 17.50 0.96 11.01
C TYR A 267 17.22 -0.32 11.78
N TYR A 268 17.59 -1.47 11.21
CA TYR A 268 17.45 -2.75 11.87
C TYR A 268 18.30 -2.84 13.16
N GLU A 269 19.57 -2.49 13.06
CA GLU A 269 20.51 -2.49 14.19
C GLU A 269 20.13 -1.49 15.30
N ALA A 270 19.52 -0.37 14.92
CA ALA A 270 19.02 0.64 15.85
C ALA A 270 17.65 0.29 16.46
N SER A 271 16.99 -0.78 15.99
CA SER A 271 15.68 -1.16 16.51
C SER A 271 15.77 -1.84 17.88
N ASP A 272 14.80 -1.57 18.76
CA ASP A 272 14.70 -2.20 20.09
C ASP A 272 14.56 -3.72 20.04
N TYR A 273 14.31 -4.27 18.86
CA TYR A 273 14.08 -5.70 18.61
C TYR A 273 15.32 -6.43 18.04
N ALA A 274 16.34 -5.71 17.58
CA ALA A 274 17.53 -6.32 16.97
C ALA A 274 18.29 -7.23 17.95
N SER A 275 18.26 -6.89 19.23
CA SER A 275 18.91 -7.66 20.30
C SER A 275 18.07 -8.85 20.80
N LYS A 276 16.78 -8.91 20.46
CA LYS A 276 15.87 -10.00 20.82
C LYS A 276 15.73 -10.91 19.61
N SER A 277 16.42 -12.05 19.61
CA SER A 277 16.23 -13.09 18.59
C SER A 277 14.73 -13.40 18.46
N VAL A 278 14.12 -12.95 17.35
CA VAL A 278 12.75 -13.33 17.03
C VAL A 278 12.77 -14.81 16.69
N PRO A 279 12.05 -15.68 17.42
CA PRO A 279 11.98 -17.09 17.05
C PRO A 279 11.49 -17.19 15.61
N SER A 280 12.27 -17.81 14.73
CA SER A 280 11.82 -18.12 13.37
C SER A 280 10.73 -19.18 13.48
N VAL A 281 9.48 -18.78 13.54
CA VAL A 281 8.35 -19.71 13.45
C VAL A 281 8.28 -20.18 12.00
N LYS A 282 8.82 -21.36 11.73
CA LYS A 282 8.63 -22.02 10.43
C LYS A 282 7.16 -22.33 10.28
N LEU A 283 6.57 -21.86 9.20
CA LEU A 283 5.19 -22.16 8.85
C LEU A 283 5.05 -23.66 8.62
N ASN A 284 4.15 -24.32 9.36
CA ASN A 284 3.82 -25.71 9.07
C ASN A 284 3.11 -25.79 7.72
N PRO A 285 3.64 -26.55 6.73
CA PRO A 285 2.94 -26.75 5.47
C PRO A 285 1.58 -27.40 5.75
N ALA A 286 0.53 -26.88 5.13
CA ALA A 286 -0.82 -27.43 5.22
C ALA A 286 -0.76 -28.94 4.95
N LYS A 287 -1.21 -29.76 5.92
CA LYS A 287 -1.27 -31.23 5.76
C LYS A 287 -2.08 -31.53 4.50
N LYS A 288 -1.46 -32.07 3.45
CA LYS A 288 -2.15 -32.67 2.30
C LYS A 288 -3.10 -33.73 2.86
N LYS A 289 -4.41 -33.54 2.75
CA LYS A 289 -5.37 -34.59 3.03
C LYS A 289 -5.07 -35.74 2.06
N ALA A 290 -4.60 -36.85 2.59
CA ALA A 290 -4.46 -38.07 1.83
C ALA A 290 -5.84 -38.47 1.30
N SER A 291 -6.01 -38.46 -0.02
CA SER A 291 -7.21 -39.02 -0.65
C SER A 291 -7.19 -40.52 -0.45
N HIS A 292 -8.01 -41.03 0.46
CA HIS A 292 -8.32 -42.45 0.52
C HIS A 292 -9.12 -42.82 -0.73
N ARG A 293 -8.44 -43.30 -1.74
CA ARG A 293 -9.06 -44.12 -2.78
C ARG A 293 -9.45 -45.44 -2.14
N ARG A 294 -10.74 -45.60 -1.85
CA ARG A 294 -11.30 -46.95 -1.63
C ARG A 294 -11.42 -47.64 -3.00
N ARG A 295 -10.81 -48.78 -3.10
CA ARG A 295 -11.07 -49.78 -4.16
C ARG A 295 -12.42 -50.45 -3.87
#